data_090037869e5a9c454221b0e1b4fa1c45
#
_entry.id   090037869e5a9c454221b0e1b4fa1c45
#
_cell.length_a   1.000
_cell.length_b   1.000
_cell.length_c   1.000
_cell.angle_alpha   90.00
_cell.angle_beta   90.00
_cell.angle_gamma   90.00
#
_symmetry.space_group_name_H-M   'P 1'
#
loop_
_entity.id
_entity.type
_entity.pdbx_description
1 polymer ?
#
loop_
_entity_poly.entity_id
_entity_poly.type
_entity_poly.pdbx_seq_one_letter_code
_entity_poly.pdbx_strand_id
1 'polypeptide(L)'
;MRLSKNFTLEEMVAKSHRKLQDTLTLAAQQNLQKPCVLVLQPLRDTIGAPVYTNSGYRSKRLNARVGGVPNSRHLQGKAADIHCDNLDYAKVVFDILRQNKWVDKAIIERKRHSTWVHVQM
;
A
#
# COMPACT_ATOMS: atom_id res chain seq x y z
N MET A 1 -3.48 16.10 1.40
CA MET A 1 -4.87 15.73 1.06
C MET A 1 -5.23 14.41 1.72
N ARG A 2 -6.37 14.39 2.38
CA ARG A 2 -6.81 13.20 3.13
C ARG A 2 -7.65 12.30 2.23
N LEU A 3 -7.29 11.03 2.14
CA LEU A 3 -8.00 10.02 1.33
C LEU A 3 -9.04 9.26 2.15
N SER A 4 -8.80 9.09 3.45
CA SER A 4 -9.73 8.55 4.43
C SER A 4 -9.41 9.16 5.78
N LYS A 5 -10.11 8.76 6.83
CA LYS A 5 -9.94 9.36 8.17
C LYS A 5 -8.48 9.39 8.63
N ASN A 6 -7.73 8.30 8.42
CA ASN A 6 -6.36 8.17 8.92
C ASN A 6 -5.29 8.05 7.82
N PHE A 7 -5.64 8.18 6.55
CA PHE A 7 -4.69 8.05 5.45
C PHE A 7 -4.69 9.26 4.54
N THR A 8 -3.50 9.74 4.21
CA THR A 8 -3.30 10.90 3.33
C THR A 8 -2.71 10.49 2.00
N LEU A 9 -2.87 11.34 0.99
CA LEU A 9 -2.26 11.13 -0.32
C LEU A 9 -0.74 11.02 -0.20
N GLU A 10 -0.13 11.84 0.64
CA GLU A 10 1.32 11.86 0.84
C GLU A 10 1.86 10.53 1.35
N GLU A 11 1.10 9.84 2.21
CA GLU A 11 1.47 8.52 2.71
C GLU A 11 1.39 7.43 1.65
N MET A 12 0.50 7.59 0.68
CA MET A 12 0.26 6.59 -0.36
C MET A 12 1.21 6.69 -1.54
N VAL A 13 2.07 7.70 -1.55
CA VAL A 13 3.12 7.85 -2.55
C VAL A 13 4.42 7.29 -1.99
N ALA A 14 5.13 6.49 -2.80
CA ALA A 14 6.39 5.88 -2.37
C ALA A 14 7.38 6.95 -1.90
N LYS A 15 7.91 6.78 -0.68
CA LYS A 15 8.81 7.76 -0.05
C LYS A 15 10.26 7.61 -0.47
N SER A 16 10.70 6.39 -0.78
CA SER A 16 12.04 6.14 -1.29
C SER A 16 12.10 6.51 -2.78
N HIS A 17 13.27 6.95 -3.23
CA HIS A 17 13.50 7.28 -4.64
C HIS A 17 12.53 8.35 -5.20
N ARG A 18 12.17 9.34 -4.38
CA ARG A 18 11.22 10.40 -4.78
C ARG A 18 11.56 11.09 -6.09
N LYS A 19 12.85 11.23 -6.41
CA LYS A 19 13.31 11.84 -7.66
C LYS A 19 12.85 11.07 -8.90
N LEU A 20 12.55 9.78 -8.75
CA LEU A 20 12.05 8.93 -9.82
C LEU A 20 10.52 8.89 -9.89
N GLN A 21 9.84 9.52 -8.92
CA GLN A 21 8.39 9.55 -8.87
C GLN A 21 7.86 10.69 -9.75
N ASP A 22 7.21 10.32 -10.82
CA ASP A 22 6.61 11.30 -11.75
C ASP A 22 5.36 11.92 -11.15
N THR A 23 4.86 12.98 -11.76
CA THR A 23 3.62 13.63 -11.35
C THR A 23 2.49 12.60 -11.29
N LEU A 24 1.80 12.57 -10.17
CA LEU A 24 0.68 11.68 -9.95
C LEU A 24 -0.48 12.04 -10.88
N THR A 25 -0.94 11.08 -11.67
CA THR A 25 -2.08 11.31 -12.57
C THR A 25 -3.38 11.45 -11.79
N LEU A 26 -4.37 12.13 -12.38
CA LEU A 26 -5.69 12.25 -11.76
C LEU A 26 -6.33 10.87 -11.54
N ALA A 27 -6.19 9.97 -12.51
CA ALA A 27 -6.72 8.61 -12.41
C ALA A 27 -6.09 7.86 -11.24
N ALA A 28 -4.77 7.97 -11.04
CA ALA A 28 -4.08 7.35 -9.93
C ALA A 28 -4.53 7.93 -8.58
N GLN A 29 -4.73 9.25 -8.51
CA GLN A 29 -5.26 9.89 -7.29
C GLN A 29 -6.64 9.35 -6.93
N GLN A 30 -7.53 9.27 -7.90
CA GLN A 30 -8.87 8.74 -7.71
C GLN A 30 -8.85 7.27 -7.30
N ASN A 31 -7.97 6.47 -7.92
CA ASN A 31 -7.83 5.06 -7.60
C ASN A 31 -7.27 4.83 -6.19
N LEU A 32 -6.37 5.69 -5.71
CA LEU A 32 -5.80 5.57 -4.36
C LEU A 32 -6.84 5.73 -3.26
N GLN A 33 -7.91 6.48 -3.49
CA GLN A 33 -8.96 6.66 -2.49
C GLN A 33 -9.66 5.34 -2.15
N LYS A 34 -9.90 4.48 -3.14
CA LYS A 34 -10.57 3.20 -2.92
C LYS A 34 -9.83 2.28 -1.95
N PRO A 35 -8.53 1.99 -2.14
CA PRO A 35 -7.79 1.18 -1.16
C PRO A 35 -7.81 1.78 0.25
N CYS A 36 -7.73 3.10 0.37
CA CYS A 36 -7.75 3.74 1.68
C CYS A 36 -9.09 3.57 2.38
N VAL A 37 -10.20 3.81 1.67
CA VAL A 37 -11.55 3.75 2.25
C VAL A 37 -11.99 2.30 2.49
N LEU A 38 -11.75 1.42 1.50
CA LEU A 38 -12.32 0.07 1.50
C LEU A 38 -11.43 -0.98 2.17
N VAL A 39 -10.14 -0.72 2.29
CA VAL A 39 -9.16 -1.71 2.78
C VAL A 39 -8.35 -1.18 3.95
N LEU A 40 -7.60 -0.10 3.76
CA LEU A 40 -6.65 0.38 4.78
C LEU A 40 -7.35 0.98 5.99
N GLN A 41 -8.41 1.75 5.80
CA GLN A 41 -9.13 2.32 6.92
C GLN A 41 -9.82 1.26 7.78
N PRO A 42 -10.53 0.25 7.22
CA PRO A 42 -11.05 -0.86 8.01
C PRO A 42 -9.95 -1.64 8.74
N LEU A 43 -8.79 -1.86 8.12
CA LEU A 43 -7.64 -2.48 8.77
C LEU A 43 -7.19 -1.66 9.97
N ARG A 44 -7.00 -0.36 9.79
CA ARG A 44 -6.59 0.58 10.83
C ARG A 44 -7.58 0.55 12.00
N ASP A 45 -8.88 0.56 11.70
CA ASP A 45 -9.93 0.57 12.71
C ASP A 45 -9.96 -0.75 13.50
N THR A 46 -9.75 -1.88 12.83
CA THR A 46 -9.70 -3.20 13.47
C THR A 46 -8.49 -3.33 14.39
N ILE A 47 -7.31 -2.88 13.95
CA ILE A 47 -6.08 -2.92 14.75
C ILE A 47 -6.16 -1.95 15.92
N GLY A 48 -6.80 -0.80 15.74
CA GLY A 48 -6.92 0.23 16.77
C GLY A 48 -5.64 1.00 17.04
N ALA A 49 -4.67 0.98 16.11
CA ALA A 49 -3.38 1.64 16.22
C ALA A 49 -2.91 2.09 14.82
N PRO A 50 -2.00 3.07 14.75
CA PRO A 50 -1.52 3.54 13.44
C PRO A 50 -1.00 2.42 12.56
N VAL A 51 -1.31 2.50 11.27
CA VAL A 51 -0.84 1.60 10.22
C VAL A 51 -0.04 2.43 9.24
N TYR A 52 1.20 2.00 8.95
CA TYR A 52 2.12 2.74 8.09
C TYR A 52 2.30 2.00 6.76
N THR A 53 2.32 2.76 5.67
CA THR A 53 2.55 2.21 4.34
C THR A 53 3.95 2.59 3.86
N ASN A 54 4.63 1.62 3.25
CA ASN A 54 5.92 1.86 2.59
C ASN A 54 5.73 2.40 1.18
N SER A 55 4.69 1.95 0.50
CA SER A 55 4.43 2.28 -0.89
C SER A 55 2.96 2.05 -1.21
N GLY A 56 2.35 3.01 -1.89
CA GLY A 56 1.02 2.89 -2.48
C GLY A 56 1.15 3.05 -4.00
N TYR A 57 1.09 4.29 -4.49
CA TYR A 57 1.32 4.57 -5.90
C TYR A 57 2.81 4.53 -6.23
N ARG A 58 3.14 3.99 -7.40
CA ARG A 58 4.48 4.08 -8.00
C ARG A 58 4.35 4.50 -9.46
N SER A 59 5.20 5.46 -9.91
CA SER A 59 5.36 5.77 -11.33
C SER A 59 6.05 4.61 -12.03
N LYS A 60 5.98 4.58 -13.37
CA LYS A 60 6.69 3.56 -14.16
C LYS A 60 8.19 3.58 -13.89
N ARG A 61 8.80 4.77 -13.80
CA ARG A 61 10.24 4.91 -13.53
C ARG A 61 10.61 4.32 -12.18
N LEU A 62 9.87 4.69 -11.13
CA LEU A 62 10.13 4.19 -9.79
C LEU A 62 9.90 2.67 -9.73
N ASN A 63 8.83 2.17 -10.35
CA ASN A 63 8.53 0.74 -10.36
C ASN A 63 9.68 -0.06 -10.98
N ALA A 64 10.24 0.39 -12.09
CA ALA A 64 11.39 -0.25 -12.72
C ALA A 64 12.61 -0.23 -11.80
N ARG A 65 12.87 0.89 -11.13
CA ARG A 65 14.03 1.05 -10.24
C ARG A 65 13.99 0.11 -9.04
N VAL A 66 12.81 -0.13 -8.47
CA VAL A 66 12.66 -1.03 -7.30
C VAL A 66 12.42 -2.50 -7.70
N GLY A 67 12.46 -2.81 -8.99
CA GLY A 67 12.31 -4.17 -9.49
C GLY A 67 10.88 -4.68 -9.48
N GLY A 68 9.90 -3.79 -9.54
CA GLY A 68 8.50 -4.16 -9.62
C GLY A 68 8.14 -4.72 -10.99
N VAL A 69 7.09 -5.55 -11.05
CA VAL A 69 6.62 -6.10 -12.33
C VAL A 69 6.01 -4.98 -13.20
N PRO A 70 6.16 -5.06 -14.55
CA PRO A 70 5.68 -3.99 -15.43
C PRO A 70 4.19 -3.67 -15.34
N ASN A 71 3.37 -4.62 -14.95
CA ASN A 71 1.92 -4.46 -14.79
C ASN A 71 1.49 -4.39 -13.31
N SER A 72 2.39 -3.94 -12.43
CA SER A 72 2.10 -3.81 -11.01
C SER A 72 0.87 -2.93 -10.76
N ARG A 73 0.03 -3.34 -9.81
CA ARG A 73 -1.13 -2.54 -9.39
C ARG A 73 -0.75 -1.27 -8.65
N HIS A 74 0.49 -1.17 -8.16
CA HIS A 74 1.02 0.10 -7.62
C HIS A 74 1.00 1.20 -8.69
N LEU A 75 1.18 0.88 -9.97
CA LEU A 75 1.11 1.84 -11.07
C LEU A 75 -0.30 2.42 -11.24
N GLN A 76 -1.31 1.69 -10.80
CA GLN A 76 -2.71 2.10 -10.91
C GLN A 76 -3.25 2.71 -9.60
N GLY A 77 -2.45 2.74 -8.54
CA GLY A 77 -2.90 3.17 -7.23
C GLY A 77 -3.85 2.16 -6.57
N LYS A 78 -3.81 0.89 -6.97
CA LYS A 78 -4.69 -0.17 -6.45
C LYS A 78 -3.98 -1.14 -5.54
N ALA A 79 -2.80 -0.81 -5.08
CA ALA A 79 -2.00 -1.64 -4.19
C ALA A 79 -1.31 -0.79 -3.13
N ALA A 80 -0.99 -1.42 -2.01
CA ALA A 80 -0.20 -0.81 -0.95
C ALA A 80 0.68 -1.86 -0.30
N ASP A 81 1.85 -1.43 0.16
CA ASP A 81 2.74 -2.25 0.97
C ASP A 81 2.69 -1.72 2.40
N ILE A 82 2.21 -2.54 3.32
CA ILE A 82 1.99 -2.16 4.71
C ILE A 82 3.21 -2.58 5.52
N HIS A 83 3.86 -1.60 6.17
CA HIS A 83 5.03 -1.85 7.01
C HIS A 83 4.67 -2.70 8.21
N CYS A 84 5.50 -3.72 8.49
CA CYS A 84 5.36 -4.58 9.66
C CYS A 84 6.71 -4.69 10.36
N ASP A 85 6.70 -4.53 11.69
CA ASP A 85 7.93 -4.60 12.49
C ASP A 85 8.45 -6.03 12.62
N ASN A 86 7.54 -7.02 12.55
CA ASN A 86 7.90 -8.43 12.69
C ASN A 86 6.89 -9.31 11.95
N LEU A 87 7.22 -10.60 11.87
CA LEU A 87 6.39 -11.58 11.17
C LEU A 87 5.05 -11.81 11.87
N ASP A 88 5.01 -11.79 13.19
CA ASP A 88 3.76 -12.01 13.93
C ASP A 88 2.74 -10.92 13.64
N TYR A 89 3.17 -9.66 13.62
CA TYR A 89 2.33 -8.53 13.23
C TYR A 89 1.87 -8.66 11.77
N ALA A 90 2.78 -9.08 10.88
CA ALA A 90 2.42 -9.28 9.48
C ALA A 90 1.34 -10.35 9.30
N LYS A 91 1.38 -11.41 10.10
CA LYS A 91 0.34 -12.45 10.07
C LYS A 91 -1.01 -11.91 10.53
N VAL A 92 -1.04 -11.08 11.56
CA VAL A 92 -2.27 -10.43 12.03
C VAL A 92 -2.86 -9.54 10.92
N VAL A 93 -2.03 -8.70 10.31
CA VAL A 93 -2.44 -7.84 9.19
C VAL A 93 -2.98 -8.68 8.03
N PHE A 94 -2.25 -9.72 7.66
CA PHE A 94 -2.63 -10.62 6.57
C PHE A 94 -4.00 -11.27 6.84
N ASP A 95 -4.22 -11.78 8.05
CA ASP A 95 -5.48 -12.44 8.40
C ASP A 95 -6.67 -11.48 8.33
N ILE A 96 -6.50 -10.24 8.80
CA ILE A 96 -7.53 -9.22 8.71
C ILE A 96 -7.84 -8.90 7.25
N LEU A 97 -6.80 -8.71 6.43
CA LEU A 97 -6.97 -8.38 5.02
C LEU A 97 -7.68 -9.49 4.24
N ARG A 98 -7.39 -10.74 4.54
CA ARG A 98 -8.03 -11.87 3.87
C ARG A 98 -9.54 -11.95 4.09
N GLN A 99 -10.04 -11.36 5.15
CA GLN A 99 -11.46 -11.32 5.45
C GLN A 99 -12.18 -10.15 4.78
N ASN A 100 -11.44 -9.26 4.14
CA ASN A 100 -12.00 -8.09 3.47
C ASN A 100 -12.36 -8.45 2.02
N LYS A 101 -13.65 -8.30 1.69
CA LYS A 101 -14.18 -8.68 0.35
C LYS A 101 -13.59 -7.87 -0.80
N TRP A 102 -13.01 -6.70 -0.52
CA TRP A 102 -12.42 -5.83 -1.54
C TRP A 102 -10.98 -6.18 -1.87
N VAL A 103 -10.36 -7.05 -1.06
CA VAL A 103 -8.98 -7.49 -1.29
C VAL A 103 -8.96 -8.59 -2.33
N ASP A 104 -8.23 -8.33 -3.44
CA ASP A 104 -8.00 -9.32 -4.49
C ASP A 104 -6.84 -10.23 -4.12
N LYS A 105 -5.78 -9.67 -3.52
CA LYS A 105 -4.58 -10.44 -3.17
C LYS A 105 -3.88 -9.81 -1.98
N ALA A 106 -3.40 -10.63 -1.07
CA ALA A 106 -2.52 -10.21 0.03
C ALA A 106 -1.37 -11.21 0.16
N ILE A 107 -0.15 -10.70 0.34
CA ILE A 107 1.06 -11.51 0.46
C ILE A 107 1.94 -10.94 1.55
N ILE A 108 2.47 -11.81 2.43
CA ILE A 108 3.52 -11.43 3.36
C ILE A 108 4.85 -11.53 2.61
N GLU A 109 5.60 -10.44 2.59
CA GLU A 109 6.89 -10.36 1.93
C GLU A 109 7.98 -10.00 2.92
N ARG A 110 9.17 -10.59 2.74
CA ARG A 110 10.34 -10.31 3.57
C ARG A 110 11.57 -10.18 2.67
N LYS A 111 12.38 -9.15 2.95
CA LYS A 111 13.65 -8.96 2.27
C LYS A 111 14.64 -8.34 3.25
N ARG A 112 15.75 -9.06 3.51
CA ARG A 112 16.75 -8.64 4.50
C ARG A 112 16.10 -8.47 5.87
N HIS A 113 16.08 -7.25 6.40
CA HIS A 113 15.49 -6.94 7.72
C HIS A 113 14.09 -6.33 7.64
N SER A 114 13.53 -6.28 6.44
CA SER A 114 12.20 -5.67 6.23
C SER A 114 11.12 -6.74 6.06
N THR A 115 9.98 -6.49 6.68
CA THR A 115 8.77 -7.31 6.53
C THR A 115 7.61 -6.39 6.18
N TRP A 116 6.82 -6.78 5.21
CA TRP A 116 5.63 -6.01 4.85
C TRP A 116 4.55 -6.94 4.30
N VAL A 117 3.32 -6.43 4.24
CA VAL A 117 2.22 -7.12 3.58
C VAL A 117 1.85 -6.32 2.34
N HIS A 118 1.99 -6.96 1.18
CA HIS A 118 1.49 -6.42 -0.07
C HIS A 118 0.01 -6.75 -0.18
N VAL A 119 -0.82 -5.73 -0.40
CA VAL A 119 -2.26 -5.89 -0.58
C VAL A 119 -2.69 -5.19 -1.86
N GLN A 120 -3.60 -5.80 -2.59
CA GLN A 120 -4.17 -5.20 -3.80
C GLN A 120 -5.66 -5.50 -3.91
N MET A 121 -6.34 -4.55 -4.52
CA MET A 121 -7.75 -4.65 -4.87
C MET A 121 -7.92 -5.27 -6.24
#